data_7c721052781de4b1584460978aa8dd4e
#
_entry.id   7c721052781de4b1584460978aa8dd4e
#
_cell.length_a   1.000
_cell.length_b   1.000
_cell.length_c   1.000
_cell.angle_alpha   90.00
_cell.angle_beta   90.00
_cell.angle_gamma   90.00
#
_symmetry.space_group_name_H-M   'P 1'
#
loop_
_entity.id
_entity.type
_entity.pdbx_description
1 polymer ?
#
loop_
_entity_poly.entity_id
_entity_poly.type
_entity_poly.pdbx_seq_one_letter_code
_entity_poly.pdbx_strand_id
1 'polypeptide(L)'
;MLILGLWFIRLLLVKGTAGCFTDNDYIYHQIFMIMDKGKFYSGLCIMVGLVVLGAMFPVAVEKYRSYDRTVNVKGLCEKEVKADKVIWPIVYKVMSNDIQSIYAQTDAGNAVIMDFLKAGGISPEEITVSVPQISDKLANEYGDNNRAFRYIAKNVITVCSSDVDAVLALMSEQSALLKKGIVTGGSNQWENPVEFRYEGLNDIKPEMIEEATKNARAAAEKFAKDSDSSLGKIKTANQGTFTIGDRDSNTPYIKKVRVVTSVTYYLKN
;
A
#
# COMPACT_ATOMS: atom_id res chain seq x y z
N MET A 1 23.19 50.25 -21.64
CA MET A 1 23.44 51.25 -20.58
C MET A 1 24.78 52.01 -20.74
N LEU A 2 25.80 51.47 -21.36
CA LEU A 2 27.10 52.14 -21.56
C LEU A 2 27.12 53.20 -22.66
N ILE A 3 26.25 53.11 -23.67
CA ILE A 3 26.20 54.07 -24.81
C ILE A 3 25.47 55.38 -24.46
N LEU A 4 24.47 55.28 -23.57
CA LEU A 4 23.73 56.49 -23.06
C LEU A 4 24.61 57.31 -22.10
N GLY A 5 25.51 56.70 -21.35
CA GLY A 5 26.45 57.39 -20.45
C GLY A 5 27.50 58.20 -21.19
N LEU A 6 28.02 57.72 -22.32
CA LEU A 6 28.98 58.42 -23.19
C LEU A 6 28.36 59.61 -23.91
N TRP A 7 27.08 59.58 -24.21
CA TRP A 7 26.35 60.66 -24.86
C TRP A 7 26.10 61.85 -23.91
N PHE A 8 25.82 61.54 -22.61
CA PHE A 8 25.59 62.58 -21.58
C PHE A 8 26.88 63.29 -21.18
N ILE A 9 28.03 62.61 -21.17
CA ILE A 9 29.35 63.22 -20.92
C ILE A 9 29.79 64.12 -22.05
N ARG A 10 29.43 63.81 -23.30
CA ARG A 10 29.75 64.62 -24.45
C ARG A 10 28.91 65.87 -24.56
N LEU A 11 27.66 65.84 -24.05
CA LEU A 11 26.75 67.01 -24.01
C LEU A 11 27.19 68.05 -22.96
N LEU A 12 27.89 67.63 -21.91
CA LEU A 12 28.42 68.52 -20.86
C LEU A 12 29.73 69.17 -21.23
N LEU A 13 30.51 68.59 -22.16
CA LEU A 13 31.81 69.13 -22.59
C LEU A 13 31.71 70.15 -23.72
N VAL A 14 30.54 70.23 -24.42
CA VAL A 14 30.34 71.17 -25.55
C VAL A 14 29.79 72.55 -25.11
N LYS A 15 29.48 72.73 -23.82
CA LYS A 15 28.99 74.04 -23.29
C LYS A 15 30.10 75.05 -22.94
N GLY A 16 31.37 74.76 -23.26
CA GLY A 16 32.49 75.58 -22.78
C GLY A 16 33.25 76.41 -23.82
N THR A 17 32.95 76.31 -25.13
CA THR A 17 33.76 77.17 -26.10
C THR A 17 32.79 77.72 -27.20
N ALA A 18 32.44 78.99 -27.07
CA ALA A 18 31.92 79.79 -28.14
C ALA A 18 33.06 80.06 -29.13
N GLY A 19 32.87 79.61 -30.36
CA GLY A 19 33.76 80.07 -31.50
C GLY A 19 34.03 79.00 -32.54
N CYS A 20 33.52 79.29 -33.73
CA CYS A 20 33.82 78.63 -35.03
C CYS A 20 33.01 77.37 -35.35
N PHE A 21 31.87 77.59 -35.96
CA PHE A 21 31.19 76.59 -36.75
C PHE A 21 32.04 76.18 -37.94
N THR A 22 32.71 75.06 -37.88
CA THR A 22 33.44 74.48 -39.03
C THR A 22 32.46 73.53 -39.77
N ASP A 23 32.66 73.41 -41.10
CA ASP A 23 31.81 72.55 -42.00
C ASP A 23 31.60 71.10 -41.55
N ASN A 24 32.28 70.68 -40.52
CA ASN A 24 32.23 69.36 -39.99
C ASN A 24 30.92 69.07 -39.21
N ASP A 25 30.27 70.06 -38.60
CA ASP A 25 29.03 69.90 -37.87
C ASP A 25 27.82 69.67 -38.83
N TYR A 26 27.90 70.23 -40.03
CA TYR A 26 26.90 69.96 -41.10
C TYR A 26 26.97 68.52 -41.58
N ILE A 27 28.16 67.97 -41.67
CA ILE A 27 28.35 66.58 -42.08
C ILE A 27 27.83 65.61 -41.00
N TYR A 28 28.03 65.89 -39.74
CA TYR A 28 27.48 65.07 -38.64
C TYR A 28 25.95 65.17 -38.56
N HIS A 29 25.40 66.33 -38.82
CA HIS A 29 23.93 66.48 -38.84
C HIS A 29 23.30 65.79 -40.05
N GLN A 30 23.96 65.80 -41.22
CA GLN A 30 23.50 65.04 -42.40
C GLN A 30 23.71 63.54 -42.21
N ILE A 31 24.78 63.08 -41.61
CA ILE A 31 25.00 61.67 -41.28
C ILE A 31 23.97 61.17 -40.24
N PHE A 32 23.56 61.98 -39.29
CA PHE A 32 22.50 61.67 -38.34
C PHE A 32 21.12 61.63 -39.00
N MET A 33 20.83 62.47 -40.00
CA MET A 33 19.59 62.47 -40.78
C MET A 33 19.53 61.31 -41.79
N ILE A 34 20.65 60.75 -42.20
CA ILE A 34 20.75 59.58 -43.09
C ILE A 34 20.86 58.28 -42.24
N MET A 35 20.81 58.38 -40.92
CA MET A 35 20.65 57.21 -40.09
C MET A 35 19.30 56.55 -40.43
N ASP A 36 19.44 55.69 -41.37
CA ASP A 36 18.60 54.76 -42.08
C ASP A 36 17.27 54.55 -41.34
N LYS A 37 16.21 55.11 -41.87
CA LYS A 37 14.84 54.87 -41.36
C LYS A 37 14.60 53.38 -41.13
N GLY A 38 15.26 52.50 -41.89
CA GLY A 38 15.26 51.07 -41.72
C GLY A 38 15.85 50.60 -40.39
N LYS A 39 16.94 51.22 -39.90
CA LYS A 39 17.52 50.84 -38.59
C LYS A 39 16.67 51.31 -37.42
N PHE A 40 15.99 52.44 -37.54
CA PHE A 40 15.02 52.92 -36.55
C PHE A 40 13.81 52.01 -36.48
N TYR A 41 13.23 51.61 -37.63
CA TYR A 41 12.12 50.68 -37.66
C TYR A 41 12.51 49.29 -37.18
N SER A 42 13.72 48.81 -37.49
CA SER A 42 14.21 47.51 -36.97
C SER A 42 14.37 47.53 -35.44
N GLY A 43 14.93 48.63 -34.90
CA GLY A 43 15.03 48.82 -33.44
C GLY A 43 13.64 48.89 -32.76
N LEU A 44 12.70 49.58 -33.39
CA LEU A 44 11.32 49.68 -32.90
C LEU A 44 10.64 48.28 -32.89
N CYS A 45 10.77 47.51 -33.97
CA CYS A 45 10.25 46.15 -34.05
C CYS A 45 10.83 45.24 -32.98
N ILE A 46 12.14 45.33 -32.73
CA ILE A 46 12.80 44.52 -31.65
C ILE A 46 12.25 44.96 -30.28
N MET A 47 12.12 46.27 -30.05
CA MET A 47 11.57 46.79 -28.80
C MET A 47 10.14 46.30 -28.56
N VAL A 48 9.26 46.38 -29.57
CA VAL A 48 7.88 45.87 -29.50
C VAL A 48 7.86 44.37 -29.27
N GLY A 49 8.73 43.60 -29.95
CA GLY A 49 8.87 42.16 -29.74
C GLY A 49 9.27 41.80 -28.28
N LEU A 50 10.22 42.54 -27.71
CA LEU A 50 10.63 42.36 -26.31
C LEU A 50 9.55 42.73 -25.31
N VAL A 51 8.75 43.81 -25.60
CA VAL A 51 7.61 44.19 -24.75
C VAL A 51 6.53 43.10 -24.78
N VAL A 52 6.21 42.56 -25.96
CA VAL A 52 5.23 41.48 -26.11
C VAL A 52 5.73 40.22 -25.39
N LEU A 53 7.00 39.82 -25.55
CA LEU A 53 7.59 38.71 -24.83
C LEU A 53 7.55 38.92 -23.30
N GLY A 54 7.89 40.15 -22.87
CA GLY A 54 7.85 40.52 -21.44
C GLY A 54 6.43 40.47 -20.86
N ALA A 55 5.42 40.88 -21.65
CA ALA A 55 4.03 40.81 -21.24
C ALA A 55 3.46 39.37 -21.22
N MET A 56 3.95 38.50 -22.10
CA MET A 56 3.52 37.08 -22.12
C MET A 56 4.19 36.23 -21.00
N PHE A 57 5.34 36.66 -20.51
CA PHE A 57 6.08 35.90 -19.51
C PHE A 57 5.30 35.72 -18.18
N PRO A 58 4.72 36.74 -17.55
CA PRO A 58 3.93 36.57 -16.32
C PRO A 58 2.70 35.67 -16.55
N VAL A 59 2.04 35.77 -17.69
CA VAL A 59 0.88 34.92 -18.03
C VAL A 59 1.31 33.46 -18.16
N ALA A 60 2.48 33.19 -18.76
CA ALA A 60 3.02 31.83 -18.85
C ALA A 60 3.40 31.28 -17.47
N VAL A 61 4.01 32.08 -16.61
CA VAL A 61 4.39 31.71 -15.24
C VAL A 61 3.14 31.45 -14.37
N GLU A 62 2.12 32.28 -14.48
CA GLU A 62 0.86 32.12 -13.75
C GLU A 62 0.12 30.84 -14.18
N LYS A 63 0.10 30.56 -15.49
CA LYS A 63 -0.45 29.32 -16.04
C LYS A 63 0.34 28.09 -15.58
N TYR A 64 1.68 28.20 -15.51
CA TYR A 64 2.52 27.13 -14.99
C TYR A 64 2.26 26.88 -13.49
N ARG A 65 2.15 27.93 -12.68
CA ARG A 65 1.80 27.83 -11.25
C ARG A 65 0.40 27.25 -11.01
N SER A 66 -0.55 27.50 -11.89
CA SER A 66 -1.90 26.93 -11.76
C SER A 66 -1.90 25.40 -11.90
N TYR A 67 -0.92 24.82 -12.60
CA TYR A 67 -0.74 23.37 -12.68
C TYR A 67 -0.17 22.74 -11.39
N ASP A 68 0.38 23.53 -10.47
CA ASP A 68 0.91 23.02 -9.20
C ASP A 68 -0.14 22.95 -8.08
N ARG A 69 -1.32 23.53 -8.29
CA ARG A 69 -2.41 23.42 -7.31
C ARG A 69 -3.03 22.03 -7.38
N THR A 70 -2.73 21.24 -6.39
CA THR A 70 -3.19 19.84 -6.32
C THR A 70 -3.75 19.53 -4.94
N VAL A 71 -4.70 18.62 -4.88
CA VAL A 71 -5.19 18.01 -3.65
C VAL A 71 -4.85 16.52 -3.67
N ASN A 72 -4.22 16.03 -2.61
CA ASN A 72 -3.96 14.61 -2.41
C ASN A 72 -4.95 14.07 -1.38
N VAL A 73 -5.67 13.05 -1.78
CA VAL A 73 -6.69 12.40 -0.96
C VAL A 73 -6.49 10.90 -0.91
N LYS A 74 -6.99 10.29 0.16
CA LYS A 74 -7.01 8.84 0.30
C LYS A 74 -8.46 8.37 0.40
N GLY A 75 -8.80 7.39 -0.40
CA GLY A 75 -10.05 6.66 -0.31
C GLY A 75 -9.82 5.31 0.32
N LEU A 76 -10.63 4.95 1.29
CA LEU A 76 -10.61 3.69 2.00
C LEU A 76 -11.81 2.86 1.55
N CYS A 77 -11.58 1.56 1.32
CA CYS A 77 -12.63 0.54 1.30
C CYS A 77 -12.26 -0.59 2.27
N GLU A 78 -13.22 -0.99 3.08
CA GLU A 78 -13.11 -2.13 3.99
C GLU A 78 -14.31 -3.05 3.76
N LYS A 79 -14.05 -4.35 3.65
CA LYS A 79 -15.10 -5.37 3.47
C LYS A 79 -14.84 -6.53 4.41
N GLU A 80 -15.87 -6.94 5.14
CA GLU A 80 -15.82 -8.16 5.93
C GLU A 80 -16.24 -9.33 5.04
N VAL A 81 -15.43 -10.38 5.05
CA VAL A 81 -15.66 -11.61 4.30
C VAL A 81 -15.42 -12.80 5.20
N LYS A 82 -16.10 -13.90 4.93
CA LYS A 82 -15.82 -15.16 5.60
C LYS A 82 -14.58 -15.79 5.01
N ALA A 83 -13.73 -16.40 5.84
CA ALA A 83 -12.63 -17.23 5.37
C ALA A 83 -13.16 -18.35 4.46
N ASP A 84 -12.42 -18.65 3.41
CA ASP A 84 -12.72 -19.72 2.44
C ASP A 84 -11.81 -20.94 2.61
N LYS A 85 -10.90 -20.87 3.60
CA LYS A 85 -10.00 -21.97 3.93
C LYS A 85 -9.69 -21.98 5.41
N VAL A 86 -9.65 -23.17 5.98
CA VAL A 86 -9.27 -23.39 7.37
C VAL A 86 -8.17 -24.45 7.46
N ILE A 87 -7.19 -24.19 8.30
CA ILE A 87 -6.14 -25.13 8.67
C ILE A 87 -6.28 -25.38 10.16
N TRP A 88 -6.71 -26.60 10.50
CA TRP A 88 -6.97 -26.99 11.87
C TRP A 88 -6.04 -28.13 12.29
N PRO A 89 -4.96 -27.86 13.05
CA PRO A 89 -4.10 -28.88 13.60
C PRO A 89 -4.70 -29.46 14.91
N ILE A 90 -4.99 -30.72 14.92
CA ILE A 90 -5.42 -31.48 16.09
C ILE A 90 -4.19 -32.12 16.72
N VAL A 91 -3.79 -31.59 17.88
CA VAL A 91 -2.60 -32.06 18.60
C VAL A 91 -3.03 -32.93 19.77
N TYR A 92 -2.46 -34.13 19.89
CA TYR A 92 -2.64 -35.01 21.07
C TYR A 92 -1.31 -35.66 21.46
N LYS A 93 -1.22 -36.08 22.70
CA LYS A 93 -0.01 -36.71 23.25
C LYS A 93 -0.30 -38.12 23.76
N VAL A 94 0.65 -38.98 23.50
CA VAL A 94 0.66 -40.36 24.01
C VAL A 94 1.90 -40.52 24.89
N MET A 95 1.75 -41.23 26.01
CA MET A 95 2.85 -41.44 26.98
C MET A 95 2.93 -42.92 27.34
N SER A 96 4.14 -43.47 27.33
CA SER A 96 4.43 -44.87 27.76
C SER A 96 5.88 -45.04 28.18
N ASN A 97 6.14 -46.14 28.84
CA ASN A 97 7.50 -46.60 29.16
C ASN A 97 8.08 -47.56 28.11
N ASP A 98 7.23 -48.00 27.18
CA ASP A 98 7.61 -48.88 26.10
C ASP A 98 7.33 -48.22 24.74
N ILE A 99 8.30 -48.28 23.84
CA ILE A 99 8.23 -47.64 22.51
C ILE A 99 7.20 -48.32 21.60
N GLN A 100 7.04 -49.67 21.71
CA GLN A 100 6.06 -50.36 20.89
C GLN A 100 4.64 -49.98 21.32
N SER A 101 4.41 -49.78 22.62
CA SER A 101 3.13 -49.25 23.14
C SER A 101 2.84 -47.85 22.65
N ILE A 102 3.87 -46.98 22.47
CA ILE A 102 3.70 -45.67 21.88
C ILE A 102 3.13 -45.76 20.45
N TYR A 103 3.70 -46.66 19.63
CA TYR A 103 3.22 -46.84 18.25
C TYR A 103 1.78 -47.37 18.22
N ALA A 104 1.48 -48.40 19.00
CA ALA A 104 0.12 -48.96 19.05
C ALA A 104 -0.93 -47.94 19.51
N GLN A 105 -0.61 -47.15 20.55
CA GLN A 105 -1.50 -46.10 21.04
C GLN A 105 -1.63 -44.92 20.05
N THR A 106 -0.55 -44.59 19.32
CA THR A 106 -0.58 -43.55 18.27
C THR A 106 -1.48 -43.98 17.12
N ASP A 107 -1.34 -45.23 16.64
CA ASP A 107 -2.17 -45.75 15.54
C ASP A 107 -3.64 -45.83 15.94
N ALA A 108 -3.94 -46.30 17.17
CA ALA A 108 -5.30 -46.30 17.69
C ALA A 108 -5.87 -44.88 17.82
N GLY A 109 -5.08 -43.94 18.32
CA GLY A 109 -5.48 -42.54 18.43
C GLY A 109 -5.75 -41.87 17.07
N ASN A 110 -4.87 -42.13 16.12
CA ASN A 110 -5.04 -41.65 14.75
C ASN A 110 -6.34 -42.20 14.12
N ALA A 111 -6.62 -43.49 14.28
CA ALA A 111 -7.86 -44.11 13.78
C ALA A 111 -9.11 -43.43 14.37
N VAL A 112 -9.14 -43.23 15.69
CA VAL A 112 -10.27 -42.57 16.37
C VAL A 112 -10.51 -41.14 15.85
N ILE A 113 -9.42 -40.37 15.64
CA ILE A 113 -9.53 -39.00 15.12
C ILE A 113 -9.96 -39.01 13.65
N MET A 114 -9.40 -39.91 12.84
CA MET A 114 -9.78 -40.05 11.44
C MET A 114 -11.26 -40.41 11.28
N ASP A 115 -11.77 -41.33 12.11
CA ASP A 115 -13.19 -41.70 12.10
C ASP A 115 -14.09 -40.54 12.55
N PHE A 116 -13.67 -39.77 13.55
CA PHE A 116 -14.36 -38.56 13.97
C PHE A 116 -14.45 -37.53 12.84
N LEU A 117 -13.35 -37.27 12.14
CA LEU A 117 -13.30 -36.29 11.04
C LEU A 117 -14.14 -36.76 9.83
N LYS A 118 -14.04 -38.04 9.47
CA LYS A 118 -14.85 -38.64 8.40
C LYS A 118 -16.36 -38.60 8.70
N ALA A 119 -16.72 -38.91 9.93
CA ALA A 119 -18.11 -38.83 10.39
C ALA A 119 -18.67 -37.40 10.31
N GLY A 120 -17.81 -36.39 10.46
CA GLY A 120 -18.11 -34.97 10.30
C GLY A 120 -18.08 -34.48 8.86
N GLY A 121 -17.85 -35.35 7.88
CA GLY A 121 -17.91 -35.03 6.46
C GLY A 121 -16.59 -34.54 5.84
N ILE A 122 -15.48 -34.57 6.58
CA ILE A 122 -14.16 -34.18 6.04
C ILE A 122 -13.62 -35.28 5.14
N SER A 123 -13.20 -34.92 3.93
CA SER A 123 -12.59 -35.82 2.98
C SER A 123 -11.23 -36.30 3.44
N PRO A 124 -10.83 -37.57 3.18
CA PRO A 124 -9.51 -38.06 3.52
C PRO A 124 -8.36 -37.25 2.88
N GLU A 125 -8.60 -36.64 1.73
CA GLU A 125 -7.64 -35.80 1.01
C GLU A 125 -7.35 -34.48 1.73
N GLU A 126 -8.26 -34.01 2.57
CA GLU A 126 -8.13 -32.80 3.39
C GLU A 126 -7.42 -33.05 4.71
N ILE A 127 -7.09 -34.33 5.01
CA ILE A 127 -6.51 -34.73 6.28
C ILE A 127 -5.06 -35.16 6.04
N THR A 128 -4.14 -34.56 6.78
CA THR A 128 -2.72 -34.91 6.77
C THR A 128 -2.31 -35.38 8.16
N VAL A 129 -1.79 -36.60 8.26
CA VAL A 129 -1.22 -37.14 9.48
C VAL A 129 0.28 -36.91 9.47
N SER A 130 0.79 -36.16 10.44
CA SER A 130 2.22 -35.88 10.55
C SER A 130 2.94 -37.04 11.22
N VAL A 131 4.26 -37.18 10.99
CA VAL A 131 5.09 -38.15 11.68
C VAL A 131 5.13 -37.80 13.17
N PRO A 132 4.92 -38.80 14.08
CA PRO A 132 4.96 -38.58 15.50
C PRO A 132 6.32 -38.04 15.97
N GLN A 133 6.32 -37.04 16.82
CA GLN A 133 7.54 -36.52 17.46
C GLN A 133 7.68 -37.19 18.80
N ILE A 134 8.64 -38.10 18.90
CA ILE A 134 8.90 -38.89 20.13
C ILE A 134 10.06 -38.26 20.89
N SER A 135 9.86 -37.97 22.17
CA SER A 135 10.87 -37.48 23.10
C SER A 135 11.14 -38.54 24.17
N ASP A 136 12.40 -38.99 24.26
CA ASP A 136 12.89 -39.81 25.38
C ASP A 136 13.31 -38.90 26.53
N LYS A 137 12.57 -38.94 27.61
CA LYS A 137 12.80 -38.09 28.78
C LYS A 137 14.01 -38.48 29.60
N LEU A 138 14.51 -39.72 29.46
CA LEU A 138 15.73 -40.18 30.14
C LEU A 138 17.00 -39.79 29.35
N ALA A 139 16.88 -39.48 28.05
CA ALA A 139 18.02 -39.03 27.25
C ALA A 139 18.42 -37.57 27.54
N ASN A 140 17.60 -36.79 28.24
CA ASN A 140 17.93 -35.44 28.64
C ASN A 140 18.71 -35.45 29.95
N GLU A 141 19.99 -35.06 29.93
CA GLU A 141 20.91 -35.04 31.08
C GLU A 141 20.48 -34.09 32.22
N TYR A 142 19.60 -33.11 31.93
CA TYR A 142 19.11 -32.13 32.88
C TYR A 142 17.64 -32.40 33.24
N GLY A 143 17.36 -32.86 34.43
CA GLY A 143 16.01 -32.94 34.96
C GLY A 143 15.82 -34.06 35.99
N ASP A 144 14.79 -33.90 36.82
CA ASP A 144 14.40 -34.84 37.88
C ASP A 144 14.09 -36.22 37.27
N ASN A 145 14.79 -37.26 37.73
CA ASN A 145 14.63 -38.66 37.29
C ASN A 145 13.33 -39.31 37.77
N ASN A 146 12.51 -38.63 38.56
CA ASN A 146 11.24 -39.15 39.07
C ASN A 146 10.07 -38.89 38.11
N ARG A 147 10.15 -39.40 36.87
CA ARG A 147 9.12 -39.25 35.86
C ARG A 147 8.30 -40.52 35.68
N ALA A 148 6.97 -40.35 35.64
CA ALA A 148 6.04 -41.49 35.50
C ALA A 148 6.19 -42.21 34.15
N PHE A 149 6.60 -41.49 33.09
CA PHE A 149 6.72 -42.04 31.73
C PHE A 149 8.05 -41.61 31.09
N ARG A 150 8.68 -42.58 30.41
CA ARG A 150 9.94 -42.37 29.68
C ARG A 150 9.72 -41.70 28.34
N TYR A 151 8.77 -42.21 27.57
CA TYR A 151 8.53 -41.70 26.19
C TYR A 151 7.25 -40.85 26.16
N ILE A 152 7.34 -39.72 25.43
CA ILE A 152 6.20 -38.88 25.13
C ILE A 152 6.19 -38.69 23.61
N ALA A 153 5.12 -39.12 22.96
CA ALA A 153 4.88 -38.84 21.55
C ALA A 153 3.88 -37.68 21.39
N LYS A 154 4.26 -36.66 20.65
CA LYS A 154 3.39 -35.58 20.17
C LYS A 154 2.94 -35.94 18.76
N ASN A 155 1.64 -36.06 18.56
CA ASN A 155 1.01 -36.38 17.30
C ASN A 155 0.22 -35.18 16.82
N VAL A 156 0.27 -34.90 15.51
CA VAL A 156 -0.45 -33.80 14.88
C VAL A 156 -1.19 -34.33 13.66
N ILE A 157 -2.50 -34.15 13.65
CA ILE A 157 -3.36 -34.41 12.49
C ILE A 157 -3.88 -33.06 12.03
N THR A 158 -3.55 -32.66 10.80
CA THR A 158 -3.94 -31.37 10.25
C THR A 158 -5.08 -31.56 9.26
N VAL A 159 -6.18 -30.86 9.48
CA VAL A 159 -7.30 -30.70 8.55
C VAL A 159 -7.09 -29.42 7.77
N CYS A 160 -7.11 -29.51 6.43
CA CYS A 160 -7.05 -28.35 5.54
C CYS A 160 -8.24 -28.41 4.60
N SER A 161 -9.29 -27.66 4.93
CA SER A 161 -10.58 -27.70 4.22
C SER A 161 -11.03 -26.33 3.73
N SER A 162 -11.76 -26.32 2.63
CA SER A 162 -12.49 -25.16 2.14
C SER A 162 -13.88 -25.02 2.78
N ASP A 163 -14.42 -26.07 3.39
CA ASP A 163 -15.66 -26.00 4.14
C ASP A 163 -15.40 -25.56 5.58
N VAL A 164 -15.29 -24.25 5.76
CA VAL A 164 -15.03 -23.62 7.06
C VAL A 164 -16.16 -23.92 8.05
N ASP A 165 -17.42 -24.04 7.58
CA ASP A 165 -18.58 -24.29 8.46
C ASP A 165 -18.57 -25.68 9.03
N ALA A 166 -18.28 -26.68 8.20
CA ALA A 166 -18.17 -28.07 8.65
C ALA A 166 -17.05 -28.21 9.70
N VAL A 167 -15.88 -27.56 9.45
CA VAL A 167 -14.78 -27.62 10.42
C VAL A 167 -15.13 -26.89 11.72
N LEU A 168 -15.78 -25.73 11.68
CA LEU A 168 -16.21 -25.00 12.90
C LEU A 168 -17.21 -25.84 13.72
N ALA A 169 -18.14 -26.55 13.07
CA ALA A 169 -19.05 -27.46 13.73
C ALA A 169 -18.29 -28.58 14.45
N LEU A 170 -17.35 -29.23 13.76
CA LEU A 170 -16.50 -30.28 14.34
C LEU A 170 -15.60 -29.78 15.49
N MET A 171 -15.08 -28.57 15.39
CA MET A 171 -14.33 -27.94 16.47
C MET A 171 -15.19 -27.78 17.75
N SER A 172 -16.45 -27.45 17.60
CA SER A 172 -17.40 -27.36 18.73
C SER A 172 -17.67 -28.73 19.37
N GLU A 173 -17.62 -29.80 18.57
CA GLU A 173 -17.81 -31.18 18.99
C GLU A 173 -16.53 -31.91 19.44
N GLN A 174 -15.39 -31.22 19.44
CA GLN A 174 -14.07 -31.79 19.79
C GLN A 174 -14.07 -32.49 21.15
N SER A 175 -14.97 -32.10 22.07
CA SER A 175 -15.16 -32.78 23.36
C SER A 175 -15.55 -34.26 23.22
N ALA A 176 -16.08 -34.69 22.07
CA ALA A 176 -16.37 -36.08 21.80
C ALA A 176 -15.10 -36.97 21.75
N LEU A 177 -13.96 -36.40 21.35
CA LEU A 177 -12.68 -37.08 21.37
C LEU A 177 -12.21 -37.39 22.79
N LEU A 178 -12.51 -36.51 23.74
CA LEU A 178 -12.19 -36.76 25.18
C LEU A 178 -12.94 -37.98 25.70
N LYS A 179 -14.21 -38.17 25.29
CA LYS A 179 -14.97 -39.35 25.67
C LYS A 179 -14.39 -40.65 25.12
N LYS A 180 -13.67 -40.59 24.04
CA LYS A 180 -12.94 -41.68 23.40
C LYS A 180 -11.51 -41.84 23.93
N GLY A 181 -11.14 -41.10 24.98
CA GLY A 181 -9.82 -41.17 25.61
C GLY A 181 -8.73 -40.34 24.92
N ILE A 182 -9.06 -39.55 23.91
CA ILE A 182 -8.09 -38.68 23.23
C ILE A 182 -8.13 -37.29 23.85
N VAL A 183 -7.06 -36.95 24.57
CA VAL A 183 -6.89 -35.61 25.14
C VAL A 183 -6.26 -34.71 24.07
N THR A 184 -7.10 -33.90 23.45
CA THR A 184 -6.70 -32.89 22.46
C THR A 184 -6.45 -31.54 23.14
N GLY A 185 -5.45 -30.80 22.67
CA GLY A 185 -5.04 -29.53 23.30
C GLY A 185 -3.97 -29.74 24.38
N GLY A 186 -3.56 -28.72 25.05
CA GLY A 186 -2.64 -28.78 26.19
C GLY A 186 -1.16 -28.63 25.86
N SER A 187 -0.79 -28.23 24.67
CA SER A 187 0.56 -27.68 24.42
C SER A 187 0.50 -26.60 23.38
N ASN A 188 0.96 -25.43 23.81
CA ASN A 188 1.37 -24.32 22.96
C ASN A 188 0.49 -24.09 21.73
N GLN A 189 -0.65 -23.43 21.92
CA GLN A 189 -1.45 -22.85 20.82
C GLN A 189 -0.56 -22.05 19.85
N TRP A 190 0.59 -21.59 20.32
CA TRP A 190 1.59 -20.88 19.53
C TRP A 190 2.32 -21.74 18.51
N GLU A 191 2.49 -23.06 18.75
CA GLU A 191 3.20 -23.95 17.82
C GLU A 191 2.28 -24.47 16.69
N ASN A 192 1.00 -24.62 16.97
CA ASN A 192 0.03 -25.17 16.03
C ASN A 192 -1.29 -24.39 16.15
N PRO A 193 -1.33 -23.10 15.75
CA PRO A 193 -2.55 -22.30 15.77
C PRO A 193 -3.54 -22.80 14.71
N VAL A 194 -4.83 -22.63 14.98
CA VAL A 194 -5.85 -22.74 13.94
C VAL A 194 -5.75 -21.50 13.07
N GLU A 195 -5.60 -21.72 11.77
CA GLU A 195 -5.51 -20.63 10.81
C GLU A 195 -6.74 -20.62 9.91
N PHE A 196 -7.34 -19.45 9.78
CA PHE A 196 -8.36 -19.19 8.78
C PHE A 196 -7.77 -18.29 7.70
N ARG A 197 -7.99 -18.62 6.44
CA ARG A 197 -7.47 -17.87 5.30
C ARG A 197 -8.59 -17.44 4.38
N TYR A 198 -8.39 -16.35 3.68
CA TYR A 198 -9.24 -15.92 2.59
C TYR A 198 -8.38 -15.81 1.33
N GLU A 199 -8.60 -16.72 0.39
CA GLU A 199 -7.84 -16.82 -0.87
C GLU A 199 -8.62 -16.16 -2.04
N GLY A 200 -9.95 -15.95 -1.89
CA GLY A 200 -10.84 -15.37 -2.89
C GLY A 200 -10.70 -13.85 -3.11
N LEU A 201 -9.55 -13.25 -2.77
CA LEU A 201 -9.32 -11.81 -2.88
C LEU A 201 -9.58 -11.28 -4.30
N ASN A 202 -9.22 -12.06 -5.33
CA ASN A 202 -9.33 -11.62 -6.72
C ASN A 202 -10.78 -11.34 -7.15
N ASP A 203 -11.75 -12.00 -6.53
CA ASP A 203 -13.16 -11.87 -6.87
C ASP A 203 -13.74 -10.53 -6.38
N ILE A 204 -13.29 -10.06 -5.22
CA ILE A 204 -13.77 -8.81 -4.61
C ILE A 204 -12.88 -7.58 -4.92
N LYS A 205 -11.68 -7.82 -5.41
CA LYS A 205 -10.68 -6.77 -5.67
C LYS A 205 -11.17 -5.65 -6.59
N PRO A 206 -11.84 -5.91 -7.74
CA PRO A 206 -12.32 -4.86 -8.62
C PRO A 206 -13.35 -3.95 -7.94
N GLU A 207 -14.31 -4.53 -7.22
CA GLU A 207 -15.35 -3.80 -6.49
C GLU A 207 -14.75 -2.90 -5.41
N MET A 208 -13.80 -3.43 -4.63
CA MET A 208 -13.14 -2.68 -3.56
C MET A 208 -12.29 -1.52 -4.08
N ILE A 209 -11.61 -1.70 -5.23
CA ILE A 209 -10.86 -0.61 -5.88
C ILE A 209 -11.80 0.49 -6.36
N GLU A 210 -12.92 0.12 -6.96
CA GLU A 210 -13.92 1.06 -7.44
C GLU A 210 -14.46 1.89 -6.28
N GLU A 211 -14.84 1.25 -5.19
CA GLU A 211 -15.36 1.92 -3.99
C GLU A 211 -14.32 2.84 -3.36
N ALA A 212 -13.08 2.37 -3.15
CA ALA A 212 -11.99 3.18 -2.63
C ALA A 212 -11.71 4.41 -3.51
N THR A 213 -11.79 4.26 -4.83
CA THR A 213 -11.59 5.36 -5.76
C THR A 213 -12.74 6.37 -5.72
N LYS A 214 -14.00 5.90 -5.60
CA LYS A 214 -15.18 6.76 -5.40
C LYS A 214 -15.06 7.55 -4.10
N ASN A 215 -14.64 6.91 -3.01
CA ASN A 215 -14.44 7.55 -1.71
C ASN A 215 -13.33 8.61 -1.76
N ALA A 216 -12.22 8.32 -2.46
CA ALA A 216 -11.15 9.30 -2.69
C ALA A 216 -11.67 10.52 -3.47
N ARG A 217 -12.45 10.29 -4.53
CA ARG A 217 -13.03 11.37 -5.33
C ARG A 217 -14.00 12.22 -4.52
N ALA A 218 -14.90 11.62 -3.77
CA ALA A 218 -15.84 12.34 -2.91
C ALA A 218 -15.12 13.24 -1.88
N ALA A 219 -14.04 12.73 -1.28
CA ALA A 219 -13.18 13.52 -0.40
C ALA A 219 -12.53 14.70 -1.13
N ALA A 220 -12.02 14.49 -2.35
CA ALA A 220 -11.39 15.53 -3.16
C ALA A 220 -12.40 16.62 -3.57
N GLU A 221 -13.62 16.24 -3.95
CA GLU A 221 -14.70 17.17 -4.30
C GLU A 221 -15.09 18.04 -3.11
N LYS A 222 -15.16 17.47 -1.91
CA LYS A 222 -15.42 18.21 -0.69
C LYS A 222 -14.31 19.22 -0.39
N PHE A 223 -13.03 18.79 -0.46
CA PHE A 223 -11.89 19.70 -0.28
C PHE A 223 -11.89 20.84 -1.31
N ALA A 224 -12.17 20.53 -2.58
CA ALA A 224 -12.24 21.55 -3.62
C ALA A 224 -13.32 22.59 -3.31
N LYS A 225 -14.51 22.15 -2.91
CA LYS A 225 -15.63 23.02 -2.54
C LYS A 225 -15.32 23.87 -1.31
N ASP A 226 -14.73 23.28 -0.27
CA ASP A 226 -14.41 23.98 0.99
C ASP A 226 -13.29 25.04 0.79
N SER A 227 -12.52 24.93 -0.32
CA SER A 227 -11.45 25.88 -0.70
C SER A 227 -11.83 26.80 -1.85
N ASP A 228 -13.12 26.97 -2.14
CA ASP A 228 -13.64 27.77 -3.26
C ASP A 228 -12.97 27.44 -4.61
N SER A 229 -12.64 26.16 -4.80
CA SER A 229 -12.02 25.65 -6.02
C SER A 229 -12.89 24.55 -6.64
N SER A 230 -12.62 24.20 -7.89
CA SER A 230 -13.26 23.06 -8.54
C SER A 230 -12.27 21.91 -8.76
N LEU A 231 -12.78 20.66 -8.70
CA LEU A 231 -11.96 19.48 -8.92
C LEU A 231 -11.59 19.35 -10.40
N GLY A 232 -10.30 19.22 -10.68
CA GLY A 232 -9.76 18.98 -12.00
C GLY A 232 -9.60 17.50 -12.35
N LYS A 233 -8.74 17.24 -13.36
CA LYS A 233 -8.37 15.87 -13.75
C LYS A 233 -7.45 15.22 -12.70
N ILE A 234 -7.36 13.89 -12.74
CA ILE A 234 -6.39 13.14 -11.95
C ILE A 234 -4.98 13.47 -12.46
N LYS A 235 -4.08 13.81 -11.55
CA LYS A 235 -2.64 13.95 -11.78
C LYS A 235 -1.93 12.63 -11.62
N THR A 236 -2.16 11.96 -10.49
CA THR A 236 -1.61 10.63 -10.19
C THR A 236 -2.63 9.83 -9.40
N ALA A 237 -2.66 8.53 -9.63
CA ALA A 237 -3.43 7.60 -8.84
C ALA A 237 -2.53 6.41 -8.47
N ASN A 238 -2.54 6.03 -7.22
CA ASN A 238 -1.78 4.90 -6.72
C ASN A 238 -2.70 4.02 -5.86
N GLN A 239 -2.84 2.78 -6.30
CA GLN A 239 -3.54 1.76 -5.53
C GLN A 239 -2.60 1.22 -4.45
N GLY A 240 -3.03 1.28 -3.21
CA GLY A 240 -2.31 0.67 -2.11
C GLY A 240 -2.42 -0.85 -2.08
N THR A 241 -1.67 -1.46 -1.19
CA THR A 241 -1.68 -2.90 -0.96
C THR A 241 -2.99 -3.30 -0.25
N PHE A 242 -3.55 -4.44 -0.65
CA PHE A 242 -4.61 -5.08 0.10
C PHE A 242 -4.04 -5.70 1.36
N THR A 243 -4.70 -5.46 2.47
CA THR A 243 -4.39 -6.12 3.74
C THR A 243 -5.58 -6.97 4.16
N ILE A 244 -5.31 -8.20 4.57
CA ILE A 244 -6.30 -9.14 5.08
C ILE A 244 -5.89 -9.45 6.52
N GLY A 245 -6.78 -9.18 7.45
CA GLY A 245 -6.59 -9.48 8.86
C GLY A 245 -7.85 -10.09 9.44
N ASP A 246 -7.78 -10.57 10.68
CA ASP A 246 -8.96 -11.03 11.39
C ASP A 246 -9.83 -9.81 11.77
N ARG A 247 -11.14 -9.98 11.73
CA ARG A 247 -12.07 -8.95 12.20
C ARG A 247 -11.83 -8.66 13.69
N ASP A 248 -11.75 -9.73 14.45
CA ASP A 248 -11.48 -9.71 15.90
C ASP A 248 -10.90 -11.06 16.36
N SER A 249 -10.37 -11.09 17.58
CA SER A 249 -9.74 -12.29 18.15
C SER A 249 -10.71 -13.44 18.45
N ASN A 250 -12.01 -13.17 18.55
CA ASN A 250 -13.02 -14.17 18.90
C ASN A 250 -13.67 -14.80 17.66
N THR A 251 -13.60 -14.10 16.53
CA THR A 251 -14.14 -14.56 15.25
C THR A 251 -13.08 -14.55 14.13
N PRO A 252 -11.97 -15.27 14.28
CA PRO A 252 -10.87 -15.27 13.30
C PRO A 252 -11.25 -15.82 11.93
N TYR A 253 -12.39 -16.52 11.84
CA TYR A 253 -12.99 -17.00 10.60
C TYR A 253 -13.68 -15.89 9.77
N ILE A 254 -13.85 -14.69 10.34
CA ILE A 254 -14.28 -13.51 9.60
C ILE A 254 -13.06 -12.63 9.37
N LYS A 255 -12.78 -12.38 8.08
CA LYS A 255 -11.63 -11.57 7.66
C LYS A 255 -12.09 -10.17 7.30
N LYS A 256 -11.29 -9.19 7.66
CA LYS A 256 -11.43 -7.80 7.25
C LYS A 256 -10.42 -7.51 6.16
N VAL A 257 -10.92 -7.34 4.94
CA VAL A 257 -10.12 -6.94 3.79
C VAL A 257 -10.16 -5.43 3.67
N ARG A 258 -9.00 -4.82 3.53
CA ARG A 258 -8.85 -3.36 3.48
C ARG A 258 -7.95 -2.97 2.32
N VAL A 259 -8.33 -1.90 1.61
CA VAL A 259 -7.50 -1.24 0.59
C VAL A 259 -7.58 0.27 0.74
N VAL A 260 -6.46 0.94 0.51
CA VAL A 260 -6.39 2.41 0.48
C VAL A 260 -5.89 2.85 -0.87
N THR A 261 -6.68 3.64 -1.58
CA THR A 261 -6.28 4.25 -2.86
C THR A 261 -5.91 5.71 -2.61
N SER A 262 -4.72 6.12 -3.06
CA SER A 262 -4.27 7.52 -2.99
C SER A 262 -4.38 8.16 -4.35
N VAL A 263 -5.09 9.29 -4.43
CA VAL A 263 -5.32 10.00 -5.70
C VAL A 263 -4.97 11.48 -5.52
N THR A 264 -4.21 11.99 -6.45
CA THR A 264 -3.89 13.41 -6.53
C THR A 264 -4.65 14.02 -7.71
N TYR A 265 -5.44 15.04 -7.43
CA TYR A 265 -6.19 15.80 -8.44
C TYR A 265 -5.61 17.19 -8.60
N TYR A 266 -5.73 17.74 -9.81
CA TYR A 266 -5.54 19.16 -10.01
C TYR A 266 -6.74 19.93 -9.46
N LEU A 267 -6.49 21.13 -8.91
CA LEU A 267 -7.53 22.10 -8.55
C LEU A 267 -7.61 23.19 -9.61
N LYS A 268 -8.84 23.58 -9.94
CA LYS A 268 -9.16 24.70 -10.84
C LYS A 268 -9.78 25.83 -10.00
N ASN A 269 -9.47 27.04 -10.38
CA ASN A 269 -10.16 28.23 -9.85
C ASN A 269 -11.59 28.29 -10.38
#